data_fb988702dcf3cb45511ce5c666c4a655
#
_entry.id   fb988702dcf3cb45511ce5c666c4a655
#
_cell.length_a   1.000
_cell.length_b   1.000
_cell.length_c   1.000
_cell.angle_alpha   90.00
_cell.angle_beta   90.00
_cell.angle_gamma   90.00
#
_symmetry.space_group_name_H-M   'P 1'
#
loop_
_entity.id
_entity.type
_entity.pdbx_description
1 polymer ?
#
loop_
_entity_poly.entity_id
_entity_poly.type
_entity_poly.pdbx_seq_one_letter_code
_entity_poly.pdbx_strand_id
1 'polypeptide(L)'
;MKTVILGLSIAAFATGAMAQSTIARNETVPVKGAFTVGQVEDADVIDSANKKAGEVEHVLLDGAGKPTAVVIEIDRMGPDKKVVVALADVTVAPEQGDPDDHVVRTKLTKAQLSALPDWKG
;
A
#
# COMPACT_ATOMS: atom_id res chain seq x y z
N MET A 1 15.07 18.85 23.09
CA MET A 1 15.73 19.41 21.93
C MET A 1 16.16 18.35 20.95
N LYS A 2 16.91 17.41 21.42
CA LYS A 2 17.40 16.35 20.55
C LYS A 2 16.28 15.50 19.99
N THR A 3 15.22 15.34 20.73
CA THR A 3 14.05 14.61 20.28
C THR A 3 13.42 15.23 19.04
N VAL A 4 13.46 16.53 18.94
CA VAL A 4 12.92 17.22 17.79
C VAL A 4 13.69 16.85 16.52
N ILE A 5 15.00 16.77 16.63
CA ILE A 5 15.85 16.40 15.53
C ILE A 5 15.55 14.99 15.05
N LEU A 6 15.30 14.10 15.99
CA LEU A 6 14.94 12.73 15.64
C LEU A 6 13.65 12.67 14.85
N GLY A 7 12.67 13.44 15.24
CA GLY A 7 11.40 13.49 14.49
C GLY A 7 11.61 13.89 13.05
N LEU A 8 12.45 14.86 12.82
CA LEU A 8 12.76 15.30 11.47
C LEU A 8 13.47 14.22 10.68
N SER A 9 14.38 13.50 11.31
CA SER A 9 15.09 12.43 10.64
C SER A 9 14.15 11.35 10.14
N ILE A 10 13.15 11.01 10.93
CA ILE A 10 12.17 9.99 10.54
C ILE A 10 11.41 10.44 9.31
N ALA A 11 10.97 11.68 9.28
CA ALA A 11 10.22 12.21 8.16
C ALA A 11 11.07 12.18 6.88
N ALA A 12 12.30 12.62 6.96
CA ALA A 12 13.20 12.62 5.81
C ALA A 12 13.46 11.21 5.32
N PHE A 13 13.58 10.28 6.21
CA PHE A 13 13.82 8.89 5.88
C PHE A 13 12.68 8.30 5.08
N ALA A 14 11.44 8.53 5.49
CA ALA A 14 10.27 8.05 4.78
C ALA A 14 10.20 8.62 3.36
N THR A 15 10.50 9.89 3.21
CA THR A 15 10.50 10.54 1.90
C THR A 15 11.55 9.91 0.98
N GLY A 16 12.74 9.65 1.52
CA GLY A 16 13.80 9.04 0.75
C GLY A 16 13.44 7.64 0.25
N ALA A 17 12.76 6.85 1.09
CA ALA A 17 12.35 5.52 0.71
C ALA A 17 11.37 5.57 -0.46
N MET A 18 10.42 6.50 -0.44
CA MET A 18 9.43 6.64 -1.52
C MET A 18 10.09 7.10 -2.81
N ALA A 19 11.08 7.99 -2.73
CA ALA A 19 11.75 8.52 -3.91
C ALA A 19 12.52 7.44 -4.68
N GLN A 20 12.87 6.33 -4.02
CA GLN A 20 13.63 5.25 -4.65
C GLN A 20 12.75 4.08 -5.08
N SER A 21 11.45 4.20 -4.90
CA SER A 21 10.54 3.11 -5.22
C SER A 21 10.28 3.00 -6.71
N THR A 22 10.15 1.78 -7.19
CA THR A 22 9.76 1.50 -8.56
C THR A 22 8.53 0.60 -8.54
N ILE A 23 7.76 0.66 -9.62
CA ILE A 23 6.58 -0.20 -9.77
C ILE A 23 7.04 -1.62 -10.09
N ALA A 24 6.51 -2.59 -9.36
CA ALA A 24 6.78 -3.99 -9.63
C ALA A 24 6.08 -4.41 -10.92
N ARG A 25 6.80 -5.09 -11.81
CA ARG A 25 6.25 -5.54 -13.09
C ARG A 25 6.21 -7.05 -13.21
N ASN A 26 7.00 -7.75 -12.42
CA ASN A 26 7.02 -9.20 -12.44
C ASN A 26 5.99 -9.74 -11.44
N GLU A 27 4.93 -10.34 -11.97
CA GLU A 27 3.80 -10.81 -11.17
C GLU A 27 4.12 -11.98 -10.26
N THR A 28 5.25 -12.65 -10.50
CA THR A 28 5.62 -13.82 -9.69
C THR A 28 6.43 -13.47 -8.44
N VAL A 29 6.82 -12.21 -8.28
CA VAL A 29 7.61 -11.79 -7.12
C VAL A 29 6.76 -11.91 -5.85
N PRO A 30 7.25 -12.60 -4.80
CA PRO A 30 6.53 -12.68 -3.54
C PRO A 30 6.43 -11.30 -2.88
N VAL A 31 5.25 -10.99 -2.36
CA VAL A 31 5.00 -9.70 -1.71
C VAL A 31 4.89 -9.88 -0.21
N LYS A 32 4.01 -10.78 0.24
CA LYS A 32 3.78 -10.97 1.66
C LYS A 32 3.31 -12.41 1.88
N GLY A 33 4.08 -13.16 2.67
CA GLY A 33 3.79 -14.57 2.86
C GLY A 33 3.84 -15.32 1.53
N ALA A 34 2.78 -16.02 1.20
CA ALA A 34 2.68 -16.79 -0.03
C ALA A 34 2.09 -16.00 -1.20
N PHE A 35 1.76 -14.73 -0.98
CA PHE A 35 1.08 -13.93 -2.00
C PHE A 35 2.09 -13.17 -2.86
N THR A 36 1.85 -13.14 -4.16
CA THR A 36 2.73 -12.53 -5.15
C THR A 36 2.18 -11.19 -5.63
N VAL A 37 3.00 -10.46 -6.39
CA VAL A 37 2.60 -9.19 -7.01
C VAL A 37 1.29 -9.36 -7.79
N GLY A 38 1.20 -10.39 -8.63
CA GLY A 38 0.00 -10.60 -9.45
C GLY A 38 -1.25 -10.87 -8.63
N GLN A 39 -1.11 -11.46 -7.45
CA GLN A 39 -2.24 -11.72 -6.58
C GLN A 39 -2.65 -10.50 -5.76
N VAL A 40 -1.71 -9.61 -5.49
CA VAL A 40 -1.97 -8.40 -4.70
C VAL A 40 -2.49 -7.26 -5.57
N GLU A 41 -2.01 -7.16 -6.80
CA GLU A 41 -2.51 -6.15 -7.74
C GLU A 41 -3.98 -6.39 -8.01
N ASP A 42 -4.75 -5.32 -8.09
CA ASP A 42 -6.19 -5.32 -8.30
C ASP A 42 -7.00 -5.89 -7.13
N ALA A 43 -6.35 -6.28 -6.03
CA ALA A 43 -7.07 -6.75 -4.86
C ALA A 43 -7.86 -5.61 -4.23
N ASP A 44 -9.02 -5.95 -3.69
CA ASP A 44 -9.82 -4.98 -2.93
C ASP A 44 -9.11 -4.62 -1.65
N VAL A 45 -9.16 -3.34 -1.28
CA VAL A 45 -8.62 -2.85 -0.02
C VAL A 45 -9.76 -2.69 0.97
N ILE A 46 -9.64 -3.39 2.09
CA ILE A 46 -10.65 -3.38 3.15
C ILE A 46 -10.09 -2.55 4.31
N ASP A 47 -10.85 -1.55 4.75
CA ASP A 47 -10.42 -0.64 5.79
C ASP A 47 -10.67 -1.21 7.20
N SER A 48 -10.32 -0.43 8.21
CA SER A 48 -10.48 -0.86 9.60
C SER A 48 -11.94 -1.03 10.03
N ALA A 49 -12.87 -0.46 9.27
CA ALA A 49 -14.31 -0.63 9.49
C ALA A 49 -14.87 -1.84 8.76
N ASN A 50 -14.00 -2.66 8.17
CA ASN A 50 -14.35 -3.85 7.40
C ASN A 50 -15.17 -3.52 6.15
N LYS A 51 -14.88 -2.38 5.53
CA LYS A 51 -15.55 -1.95 4.30
C LYS A 51 -14.52 -1.75 3.21
N LYS A 52 -14.96 -1.92 1.97
CA LYS A 52 -14.09 -1.67 0.82
C LYS A 52 -13.77 -0.18 0.75
N ALA A 53 -12.49 0.15 0.72
CA ALA A 53 -12.02 1.54 0.66
C ALA A 53 -11.36 1.86 -0.68
N GLY A 54 -10.97 0.86 -1.44
CA GLY A 54 -10.30 1.08 -2.71
C GLY A 54 -9.75 -0.21 -3.27
N GLU A 55 -8.78 -0.08 -4.16
CA GLU A 55 -8.12 -1.23 -4.81
C GLU A 55 -6.62 -0.98 -4.89
N VAL A 56 -5.85 -2.06 -4.89
CA VAL A 56 -4.40 -1.97 -5.09
C VAL A 56 -4.13 -1.70 -6.57
N GLU A 57 -3.41 -0.61 -6.84
CA GLU A 57 -3.03 -0.22 -8.20
C GLU A 57 -1.68 -0.84 -8.57
N HIS A 58 -0.71 -0.74 -7.66
CA HIS A 58 0.65 -1.20 -7.90
C HIS A 58 1.28 -1.70 -6.62
N VAL A 59 2.29 -2.54 -6.78
CA VAL A 59 3.22 -2.89 -5.70
C VAL A 59 4.52 -2.14 -5.98
N LEU A 60 5.09 -1.51 -4.96
CA LEU A 60 6.32 -0.77 -5.08
C LEU A 60 7.49 -1.58 -4.54
N LEU A 61 8.60 -1.50 -5.25
CA LEU A 61 9.86 -2.16 -4.88
C LEU A 61 10.85 -1.13 -4.38
N ASP A 62 11.72 -1.53 -3.46
CA ASP A 62 12.84 -0.68 -3.04
C ASP A 62 14.00 -0.77 -4.03
N GLY A 63 15.10 -0.11 -3.70
CA GLY A 63 16.29 -0.10 -4.57
C GLY A 63 16.93 -1.47 -4.77
N ALA A 64 16.63 -2.43 -3.89
CA ALA A 64 17.11 -3.80 -4.01
C ALA A 64 16.11 -4.72 -4.74
N GLY A 65 15.00 -4.16 -5.23
CA GLY A 65 13.99 -4.93 -5.94
C GLY A 65 13.03 -5.68 -5.03
N LYS A 66 12.94 -5.27 -3.78
CA LYS A 66 12.12 -5.93 -2.78
C LYS A 66 10.80 -5.19 -2.59
N PRO A 67 9.65 -5.88 -2.55
CA PRO A 67 8.38 -5.20 -2.28
C PRO A 67 8.38 -4.53 -0.91
N THR A 68 7.97 -3.26 -0.86
CA THR A 68 7.95 -2.49 0.38
C THR A 68 6.62 -1.82 0.65
N ALA A 69 5.82 -1.56 -0.38
CA ALA A 69 4.59 -0.79 -0.22
C ALA A 69 3.62 -1.12 -1.34
N VAL A 70 2.39 -0.69 -1.17
CA VAL A 70 1.37 -0.77 -2.22
C VAL A 70 0.82 0.62 -2.48
N VAL A 71 0.47 0.87 -3.75
CA VAL A 71 -0.27 2.05 -4.15
C VAL A 71 -1.74 1.67 -4.18
N ILE A 72 -2.55 2.40 -3.46
CA ILE A 72 -3.99 2.15 -3.36
C ILE A 72 -4.73 3.29 -4.03
N GLU A 73 -5.61 2.94 -4.96
CA GLU A 73 -6.55 3.89 -5.53
C GLU A 73 -7.79 3.88 -4.64
N ILE A 74 -8.12 5.04 -4.07
CA ILE A 74 -9.22 5.15 -3.10
C ILE A 74 -10.54 5.32 -3.83
N ASP A 75 -11.53 4.53 -3.45
CA ASP A 75 -12.89 4.66 -3.96
C ASP A 75 -13.49 5.95 -3.42
N ARG A 76 -13.77 6.89 -4.32
CA ARG A 76 -14.37 8.16 -3.93
C ARG A 76 -15.04 8.81 -5.14
N MET A 77 -15.95 9.71 -4.85
CA MET A 77 -16.54 10.57 -5.89
C MET A 77 -15.56 11.68 -6.20
N GLY A 78 -15.50 12.07 -7.47
CA GLY A 78 -14.60 13.12 -7.92
C GLY A 78 -13.28 12.57 -8.44
N PRO A 79 -12.20 13.39 -8.46
CA PRO A 79 -10.93 12.95 -9.03
C PRO A 79 -10.35 11.75 -8.29
N ASP A 80 -9.68 10.89 -9.01
CA ASP A 80 -9.02 9.74 -8.42
C ASP A 80 -7.94 10.18 -7.44
N LYS A 81 -7.81 9.44 -6.37
CA LYS A 81 -6.73 9.66 -5.42
C LYS A 81 -5.99 8.37 -5.19
N LYS A 82 -4.67 8.43 -5.28
CA LYS A 82 -3.80 7.28 -5.05
C LYS A 82 -2.85 7.60 -3.91
N VAL A 83 -2.67 6.66 -3.01
CA VAL A 83 -1.83 6.83 -1.83
C VAL A 83 -0.94 5.61 -1.67
N VAL A 84 0.13 5.76 -0.90
CA VAL A 84 1.09 4.68 -0.64
C VAL A 84 0.92 4.21 0.79
N VAL A 85 0.82 2.90 0.97
CA VAL A 85 0.76 2.29 2.31
C VAL A 85 1.86 1.22 2.38
N ALA A 86 2.63 1.23 3.46
CA ALA A 86 3.70 0.28 3.65
C ALA A 86 3.15 -1.14 3.79
N LEU A 87 3.86 -2.11 3.22
CA LEU A 87 3.46 -3.51 3.35
C LEU A 87 3.37 -3.98 4.80
N ALA A 88 4.19 -3.39 5.67
CA ALA A 88 4.14 -3.72 7.10
C ALA A 88 2.80 -3.37 7.74
N ASP A 89 2.03 -2.46 7.12
CA ASP A 89 0.78 -1.96 7.67
C ASP A 89 -0.45 -2.61 7.04
N VAL A 90 -0.25 -3.61 6.19
CA VAL A 90 -1.37 -4.32 5.56
C VAL A 90 -1.22 -5.82 5.75
N THR A 91 -2.33 -6.53 5.62
CA THR A 91 -2.33 -7.99 5.55
C THR A 91 -3.02 -8.41 4.27
N VAL A 92 -2.60 -9.53 3.70
CA VAL A 92 -3.20 -10.09 2.49
C VAL A 92 -3.86 -11.41 2.86
N ALA A 93 -5.06 -11.62 2.36
CA ALA A 93 -5.82 -12.83 2.65
C ALA A 93 -6.69 -13.20 1.46
N PRO A 94 -7.08 -14.48 1.34
CA PRO A 94 -8.07 -14.86 0.35
C PRO A 94 -9.41 -14.18 0.66
N GLU A 95 -10.14 -13.82 -0.38
CA GLU A 95 -11.46 -13.27 -0.19
C GLU A 95 -12.43 -14.36 0.26
N GLN A 96 -13.30 -14.02 1.21
CA GLN A 96 -14.29 -14.97 1.67
C GLN A 96 -15.26 -15.33 0.56
N GLY A 97 -15.46 -16.61 0.36
CA GLY A 97 -16.39 -17.09 -0.68
C GLY A 97 -15.79 -17.19 -2.06
N ASP A 98 -14.56 -16.72 -2.24
CA ASP A 98 -13.89 -16.81 -3.54
C ASP A 98 -12.39 -17.02 -3.32
N PRO A 99 -11.93 -18.26 -3.26
CA PRO A 99 -10.52 -18.54 -2.98
C PRO A 99 -9.56 -18.09 -4.09
N ASP A 100 -10.07 -17.76 -5.27
CA ASP A 100 -9.24 -17.25 -6.35
C ASP A 100 -9.00 -15.75 -6.25
N ASP A 101 -9.75 -15.05 -5.42
CA ASP A 101 -9.60 -13.63 -5.20
C ASP A 101 -8.92 -13.35 -3.85
N HIS A 102 -8.34 -12.17 -3.74
CA HIS A 102 -7.58 -11.75 -2.57
C HIS A 102 -8.00 -10.37 -2.14
N VAL A 103 -7.89 -10.10 -0.84
CA VAL A 103 -8.14 -8.78 -0.28
C VAL A 103 -6.91 -8.31 0.48
N VAL A 104 -6.71 -7.01 0.50
CA VAL A 104 -5.66 -6.35 1.28
C VAL A 104 -6.35 -5.58 2.40
N ARG A 105 -6.02 -5.91 3.64
CA ARG A 105 -6.63 -5.25 4.79
C ARG A 105 -5.65 -4.26 5.39
N THR A 106 -6.14 -3.07 5.68
CA THR A 106 -5.36 -2.04 6.37
C THR A 106 -5.99 -1.72 7.71
N LYS A 107 -5.18 -1.23 8.63
CA LYS A 107 -5.66 -0.77 9.94
C LYS A 107 -6.18 0.65 9.88
N LEU A 108 -6.01 1.33 8.76
CA LEU A 108 -6.46 2.71 8.58
C LEU A 108 -7.93 2.72 8.19
N THR A 109 -8.62 3.80 8.57
CA THR A 109 -9.96 4.07 8.06
C THR A 109 -9.86 4.65 6.66
N LYS A 110 -10.98 4.66 5.92
CA LYS A 110 -11.00 5.30 4.62
C LYS A 110 -10.63 6.78 4.72
N ALA A 111 -11.08 7.44 5.79
CA ALA A 111 -10.73 8.84 6.01
C ALA A 111 -9.23 9.04 6.21
N GLN A 112 -8.61 8.13 6.97
CA GLN A 112 -7.16 8.19 7.17
C GLN A 112 -6.39 7.92 5.89
N LEU A 113 -6.85 6.98 5.08
CA LEU A 113 -6.25 6.73 3.78
C LEU A 113 -6.35 7.96 2.89
N SER A 114 -7.52 8.59 2.88
CA SER A 114 -7.75 9.79 2.06
C SER A 114 -6.91 10.97 2.50
N ALA A 115 -6.43 10.97 3.75
CA ALA A 115 -5.59 12.05 4.27
C ALA A 115 -4.11 11.87 3.94
N LEU A 116 -3.72 10.71 3.42
CA LEU A 116 -2.33 10.49 3.03
C LEU A 116 -1.96 11.32 1.81
N PRO A 117 -0.66 11.65 1.64
CA PRO A 117 -0.23 12.39 0.46
C PRO A 117 -0.55 11.64 -0.83
N ASP A 118 -0.82 12.38 -1.90
CA ASP A 118 -1.06 11.78 -3.20
C ASP A 118 0.22 11.12 -3.72
N TRP A 119 0.07 9.91 -4.23
CA TRP A 119 1.17 9.26 -4.94
C TRP A 119 1.26 9.84 -6.36
N LYS A 120 2.45 10.25 -6.73
CA LYS A 120 2.68 10.93 -8.02
C LYS A 120 3.49 10.09 -9.01
N GLY A 121 3.81 8.90 -8.62
CA GLY A 121 4.62 7.97 -9.35
C GLY A 121 4.58 7.99 -10.79
#